data_6088502bcc8e2ad985a1a6255ead303b
#
_entry.id   6088502bcc8e2ad985a1a6255ead303b
#
_cell.length_a   1.000
_cell.length_b   1.000
_cell.length_c   1.000
_cell.angle_alpha   90.00
_cell.angle_beta   90.00
_cell.angle_gamma   90.00
#
_symmetry.space_group_name_H-M   'P 1'
#
loop_
_entity.id
_entity.type
_entity.pdbx_description
1 polymer ?
#
loop_
_entity_poly.entity_id
_entity_poly.type
_entity_poly.pdbx_seq_one_letter_code
_entity_poly.pdbx_strand_id
1 'polypeptide(L)'
;MNIYFRRIINAVIASAFTCYFGVYSLVGGVNKQPPEVPEDFTPVLRFAVCSDVHLIGEEDQANAKRFTALYNDTYDYAATQSYKGFDAVIVAGDMTGGGREPEYVMFKRIIDENCREGTRTLVCMGNHEFIEYRDYDATVGYEVYKKFVSEDVDTHTVINGYHFIGVSYADDGKTFKSKVEWLKAELDKAVADTPDKPIFVFQHPHPTLTVYGSVNWSDLDIKTTLMKYPQVVDFSGHSHYASCDPRSINQTSFTSVGTGSLGALMSNLDYISGDVDMPGETAAFWIAEVDAEGNLLLKLYDAVSHRFFDDVQYYIPNVANKGTKYYSWGNLRSIDTAPQFPQDAKVSVSTDSEGETVLNFPNAKGYFDAENYRITVKSGAKTVWSDTVVSNYGRADLTEMAVNVGKLDKGEYTVTIAPYSPYSKGGKALTANMVIA
;
A
#
# COMPACT_ATOMS: atom_id res chain seq x y z
N MET A 1 -20.60 21.01 -0.26
CA MET A 1 -20.73 20.74 1.19
C MET A 1 -19.74 21.62 1.92
N ASN A 2 -20.14 22.33 3.00
CA ASN A 2 -19.32 23.34 3.68
C ASN A 2 -18.07 22.67 4.31
N ILE A 3 -16.88 23.26 4.15
CA ILE A 3 -15.59 22.79 4.69
C ILE A 3 -15.66 22.48 6.20
N TYR A 4 -16.42 23.30 6.96
CA TYR A 4 -16.66 23.06 8.39
C TYR A 4 -17.44 21.77 8.66
N PHE A 5 -18.39 21.43 7.81
CA PHE A 5 -19.20 20.21 7.96
C PHE A 5 -18.39 18.96 7.64
N ARG A 6 -17.51 19.00 6.62
CA ARG A 6 -16.52 17.93 6.35
C ARG A 6 -15.55 17.72 7.52
N ARG A 7 -15.01 18.79 8.08
CA ARG A 7 -14.10 18.71 9.25
C ARG A 7 -14.77 18.08 10.48
N ILE A 8 -16.04 18.39 10.74
CA ILE A 8 -16.79 17.79 11.86
C ILE A 8 -17.06 16.30 11.59
N ILE A 9 -17.46 15.92 10.39
CA ILE A 9 -17.67 14.52 10.02
C ILE A 9 -16.37 13.73 10.14
N ASN A 10 -15.26 14.23 9.61
CA ASN A 10 -13.96 13.55 9.69
C ASN A 10 -13.45 13.46 11.13
N ALA A 11 -13.65 14.48 11.96
CA ALA A 11 -13.29 14.42 13.38
C ALA A 11 -14.15 13.41 14.17
N VAL A 12 -15.44 13.27 13.84
CA VAL A 12 -16.33 12.27 14.42
C VAL A 12 -15.93 10.86 13.95
N ILE A 13 -15.59 10.70 12.67
CA ILE A 13 -15.09 9.45 12.11
C ILE A 13 -13.76 9.07 12.76
N ALA A 14 -12.79 9.99 12.86
CA ALA A 14 -11.51 9.76 13.52
C ALA A 14 -11.67 9.39 15.01
N SER A 15 -12.61 10.04 15.71
CA SER A 15 -12.93 9.71 17.10
C SER A 15 -13.62 8.36 17.24
N ALA A 16 -14.54 8.03 16.34
CA ALA A 16 -15.17 6.71 16.29
C ALA A 16 -14.14 5.61 15.96
N PHE A 17 -13.18 5.89 15.08
CA PHE A 17 -12.04 5.02 14.78
C PHE A 17 -11.17 4.77 16.02
N THR A 18 -10.78 5.82 16.72
CA THR A 18 -9.98 5.71 17.95
C THR A 18 -10.72 4.89 19.02
N CYS A 19 -12.04 5.06 19.16
CA CYS A 19 -12.87 4.27 20.05
C CYS A 19 -13.04 2.82 19.59
N TYR A 20 -13.28 2.59 18.28
CA TYR A 20 -13.43 1.24 17.72
C TYR A 20 -12.15 0.42 17.87
N PHE A 21 -11.00 1.01 17.57
CA PHE A 21 -9.69 0.36 17.76
C PHE A 21 -9.30 0.23 19.22
N GLY A 22 -9.68 1.16 20.08
CA GLY A 22 -9.51 1.04 21.53
C GLY A 22 -10.24 -0.16 22.13
N VAL A 23 -11.44 -0.48 21.65
CA VAL A 23 -12.22 -1.65 22.08
C VAL A 23 -11.65 -2.96 21.51
N TYR A 24 -11.17 -2.99 20.25
CA TYR A 24 -10.54 -4.17 19.66
C TYR A 24 -9.19 -4.52 20.32
N SER A 25 -8.41 -3.52 20.76
CA SER A 25 -7.17 -3.76 21.49
C SER A 25 -7.38 -4.36 22.90
N LEU A 26 -8.58 -4.23 23.45
CA LEU A 26 -8.93 -4.81 24.76
C LEU A 26 -9.32 -6.30 24.67
N VAL A 27 -9.66 -6.82 23.51
CA VAL A 27 -10.18 -8.20 23.32
C VAL A 27 -9.17 -9.15 22.65
N GLY A 28 -8.18 -8.66 21.92
CA GLY A 28 -7.15 -9.46 21.28
C GLY A 28 -5.81 -9.33 21.99
N GLY A 29 -5.16 -10.42 22.34
CA GLY A 29 -3.87 -10.42 23.03
C GLY A 29 -2.89 -9.42 22.42
N VAL A 30 -2.74 -8.29 23.08
CA VAL A 30 -1.86 -7.17 22.70
C VAL A 30 -0.41 -7.49 23.05
N ASN A 31 0.53 -6.80 22.37
CA ASN A 31 1.98 -6.89 22.62
C ASN A 31 2.60 -8.24 22.21
N LYS A 32 2.11 -8.85 21.14
CA LYS A 32 2.70 -10.05 20.55
C LYS A 32 3.62 -9.69 19.39
N GLN A 33 4.88 -10.07 19.53
CA GLN A 33 5.83 -9.93 18.40
C GLN A 33 5.38 -10.81 17.24
N PRO A 34 5.39 -10.29 16.00
CA PRO A 34 5.22 -11.12 14.81
C PRO A 34 6.24 -12.27 14.79
N PRO A 35 5.87 -13.43 14.27
CA PRO A 35 6.79 -14.55 14.18
C PRO A 35 7.89 -14.29 13.14
N GLU A 36 9.06 -14.79 13.42
CA GLU A 36 10.14 -14.84 12.42
C GLU A 36 9.82 -15.84 11.30
N VAL A 37 10.39 -15.62 10.13
CA VAL A 37 10.28 -16.58 9.02
C VAL A 37 11.11 -17.82 9.39
N PRO A 38 10.53 -19.02 9.41
CA PRO A 38 11.29 -20.25 9.70
C PRO A 38 12.41 -20.48 8.68
N GLU A 39 13.54 -21.00 9.13
CA GLU A 39 14.69 -21.32 8.24
C GLU A 39 14.35 -22.36 7.16
N ASP A 40 13.38 -23.23 7.43
CA ASP A 40 12.90 -24.28 6.53
C ASP A 40 11.71 -23.83 5.65
N PHE A 41 11.30 -22.56 5.73
CA PHE A 41 10.25 -22.01 4.87
C PHE A 41 10.62 -22.17 3.39
N THR A 42 9.87 -23.00 2.68
CA THR A 42 10.11 -23.30 1.27
C THR A 42 8.85 -23.05 0.45
N PRO A 43 8.82 -22.01 -0.37
CA PRO A 43 7.66 -21.71 -1.19
C PRO A 43 7.33 -22.82 -2.20
N VAL A 44 6.03 -23.04 -2.42
CA VAL A 44 5.47 -23.84 -3.53
C VAL A 44 4.62 -22.98 -4.47
N LEU A 45 4.44 -21.72 -4.10
CA LEU A 45 3.74 -20.70 -4.87
C LEU A 45 4.41 -19.34 -4.64
N ARG A 46 4.68 -18.60 -5.72
CA ARG A 46 5.16 -17.21 -5.67
C ARG A 46 4.40 -16.35 -6.66
N PHE A 47 3.90 -15.20 -6.19
CA PHE A 47 3.25 -14.24 -7.05
C PHE A 47 3.56 -12.81 -6.65
N ALA A 48 3.49 -11.88 -7.60
CA ALA A 48 3.57 -10.44 -7.34
C ALA A 48 2.17 -9.84 -7.27
N VAL A 49 1.99 -8.78 -6.47
CA VAL A 49 0.71 -8.07 -6.36
C VAL A 49 0.95 -6.57 -6.45
N CYS A 50 0.27 -5.93 -7.37
CA CYS A 50 0.24 -4.48 -7.53
C CYS A 50 -1.18 -3.99 -7.81
N SER A 51 -1.33 -2.68 -7.86
CA SER A 51 -2.52 -1.96 -8.33
C SER A 51 -2.14 -0.56 -8.81
N ASP A 52 -3.11 0.19 -9.27
CA ASP A 52 -2.95 1.62 -9.54
C ASP A 52 -1.73 1.91 -10.43
N VAL A 53 -1.65 1.18 -11.55
CA VAL A 53 -0.57 1.32 -12.54
C VAL A 53 -0.73 2.60 -13.35
N HIS A 54 -1.99 2.97 -13.67
CA HIS A 54 -2.36 4.21 -14.36
C HIS A 54 -1.58 4.46 -15.66
N LEU A 55 -1.58 3.48 -16.55
CA LEU A 55 -0.99 3.65 -17.88
C LEU A 55 -1.78 4.66 -18.70
N ILE A 56 -1.10 5.61 -19.35
CA ILE A 56 -1.70 6.66 -20.20
C ILE A 56 -1.42 6.47 -21.69
N GLY A 57 -0.80 5.37 -22.08
CA GLY A 57 -0.54 5.05 -23.49
C GLY A 57 0.72 5.69 -24.08
N GLU A 58 1.59 6.31 -23.27
CA GLU A 58 2.85 6.91 -23.70
C GLU A 58 4.04 5.99 -23.41
N GLU A 59 4.93 5.78 -24.41
CA GLU A 59 6.00 4.78 -24.32
C GLU A 59 7.04 5.04 -23.22
N ASP A 60 7.37 6.32 -22.97
CA ASP A 60 8.37 6.71 -21.98
C ASP A 60 7.80 6.92 -20.58
N GLN A 61 6.54 6.61 -20.36
CA GLN A 61 5.88 6.78 -19.08
C GLN A 61 6.59 6.00 -17.97
N ALA A 62 6.84 6.65 -16.83
CA ALA A 62 7.47 6.03 -15.66
C ALA A 62 6.72 4.78 -15.18
N ASN A 63 5.38 4.84 -15.17
CA ASN A 63 4.53 3.73 -14.73
C ASN A 63 4.66 2.49 -15.64
N ALA A 64 4.83 2.67 -16.95
CA ALA A 64 5.10 1.58 -17.88
C ALA A 64 6.44 0.89 -17.57
N LYS A 65 7.47 1.67 -17.25
CA LYS A 65 8.79 1.17 -16.84
C LYS A 65 8.71 0.39 -15.51
N ARG A 66 7.95 0.90 -14.54
CA ARG A 66 7.72 0.25 -13.24
C ARG A 66 6.94 -1.05 -13.36
N PHE A 67 5.91 -1.09 -14.23
CA PHE A 67 5.16 -2.32 -14.49
C PHE A 67 6.00 -3.36 -15.21
N THR A 68 6.87 -2.95 -16.14
CA THR A 68 7.89 -3.82 -16.76
C THR A 68 8.88 -4.34 -15.70
N ALA A 69 9.36 -3.47 -14.82
CA ALA A 69 10.28 -3.83 -13.74
C ALA A 69 9.68 -4.86 -12.78
N LEU A 70 8.38 -4.76 -12.47
CA LEU A 70 7.71 -5.76 -11.62
C LEU A 70 7.94 -7.19 -12.13
N TYR A 71 7.79 -7.45 -13.44
CA TYR A 71 8.06 -8.76 -14.01
C TYR A 71 9.53 -9.14 -13.91
N ASN A 72 10.41 -8.27 -14.40
CA ASN A 72 11.83 -8.57 -14.52
C ASN A 72 12.48 -8.76 -13.15
N ASP A 73 12.25 -7.87 -12.21
CA ASP A 73 12.81 -7.92 -10.87
C ASP A 73 12.29 -9.15 -10.09
N THR A 74 11.00 -9.51 -10.29
CA THR A 74 10.46 -10.72 -9.64
C THR A 74 11.06 -12.00 -10.24
N TYR A 75 11.29 -12.08 -11.56
CA TYR A 75 12.00 -13.20 -12.15
C TYR A 75 13.46 -13.29 -11.67
N ASP A 76 14.14 -12.16 -11.60
CA ASP A 76 15.53 -12.11 -11.12
C ASP A 76 15.60 -12.52 -9.65
N TYR A 77 14.68 -12.07 -8.83
CA TYR A 77 14.53 -12.54 -7.45
C TYR A 77 14.28 -14.05 -7.41
N ALA A 78 13.27 -14.55 -8.13
CA ALA A 78 12.94 -15.98 -8.18
C ALA A 78 14.14 -16.83 -8.59
N ALA A 79 14.93 -16.36 -9.55
CA ALA A 79 16.15 -17.07 -10.00
C ALA A 79 17.20 -17.26 -8.91
N THR A 80 17.21 -16.44 -7.87
CA THR A 80 18.12 -16.56 -6.73
C THR A 80 17.62 -17.52 -5.63
N GLN A 81 16.29 -17.81 -5.59
CA GLN A 81 15.68 -18.60 -4.52
C GLN A 81 15.75 -20.12 -4.78
N SER A 82 15.44 -20.95 -3.77
CA SER A 82 15.30 -22.40 -3.94
C SER A 82 14.13 -22.76 -4.86
N TYR A 83 12.97 -22.18 -4.62
CA TYR A 83 11.82 -22.22 -5.54
C TYR A 83 12.00 -21.20 -6.66
N LYS A 84 12.13 -21.69 -7.90
CA LYS A 84 12.40 -20.85 -9.08
C LYS A 84 11.12 -20.35 -9.76
N GLY A 85 9.93 -20.82 -9.32
CA GLY A 85 8.66 -20.43 -9.92
C GLY A 85 8.33 -18.96 -9.65
N PHE A 86 7.75 -18.33 -10.65
CA PHE A 86 6.98 -17.10 -10.54
C PHE A 86 5.65 -17.37 -11.23
N ASP A 87 4.61 -17.65 -10.43
CA ASP A 87 3.40 -18.33 -10.88
C ASP A 87 2.32 -17.37 -11.33
N ALA A 88 2.26 -16.17 -10.70
CA ALA A 88 1.26 -15.17 -11.05
C ALA A 88 1.69 -13.73 -10.79
N VAL A 89 1.05 -12.80 -11.51
CA VAL A 89 0.97 -11.37 -11.19
C VAL A 89 -0.48 -11.03 -10.96
N ILE A 90 -0.80 -10.36 -9.87
CA ILE A 90 -2.12 -9.78 -9.59
C ILE A 90 -2.04 -8.28 -9.84
N VAL A 91 -2.98 -7.74 -10.64
CA VAL A 91 -3.22 -6.31 -10.80
C VAL A 91 -4.61 -5.99 -10.24
N ALA A 92 -4.65 -5.43 -9.03
CA ALA A 92 -5.88 -5.15 -8.30
C ALA A 92 -6.52 -3.81 -8.72
N GLY A 93 -6.83 -3.69 -10.00
CA GLY A 93 -7.52 -2.55 -10.61
C GLY A 93 -6.63 -1.35 -10.95
N ASP A 94 -7.25 -0.39 -11.63
CA ASP A 94 -6.64 0.86 -12.11
C ASP A 94 -5.34 0.63 -12.91
N MET A 95 -5.42 -0.32 -13.84
CA MET A 95 -4.32 -0.60 -14.77
C MET A 95 -4.13 0.52 -15.78
N THR A 96 -5.20 1.24 -16.11
CA THR A 96 -5.24 2.33 -17.08
C THR A 96 -5.47 3.68 -16.39
N GLY A 97 -5.10 4.79 -17.05
CA GLY A 97 -5.37 6.13 -16.56
C GLY A 97 -6.83 6.57 -16.75
N GLY A 98 -7.55 5.98 -17.72
CA GLY A 98 -8.92 6.39 -18.01
C GLY A 98 -9.78 5.36 -18.73
N GLY A 99 -9.29 4.14 -18.97
CA GLY A 99 -10.02 3.09 -19.67
C GLY A 99 -9.98 3.18 -21.20
N ARG A 100 -9.06 3.97 -21.77
CA ARG A 100 -8.96 4.21 -23.21
C ARG A 100 -8.22 3.07 -23.93
N GLU A 101 -8.60 2.78 -25.16
CA GLU A 101 -7.96 1.71 -25.95
C GLU A 101 -6.42 1.79 -26.03
N PRO A 102 -5.77 2.96 -26.27
CA PRO A 102 -4.31 3.01 -26.30
C PRO A 102 -3.63 2.61 -24.97
N GLU A 103 -4.30 2.81 -23.85
CA GLU A 103 -3.82 2.45 -22.53
C GLU A 103 -3.84 0.92 -22.34
N TYR A 104 -4.93 0.27 -22.78
CA TYR A 104 -5.04 -1.19 -22.80
C TYR A 104 -4.05 -1.85 -23.79
N VAL A 105 -3.83 -1.21 -24.95
CA VAL A 105 -2.82 -1.69 -25.90
C VAL A 105 -1.44 -1.72 -25.26
N MET A 106 -1.08 -0.66 -24.50
CA MET A 106 0.17 -0.60 -23.79
C MET A 106 0.23 -1.66 -22.67
N PHE A 107 -0.84 -1.77 -21.88
CA PHE A 107 -0.94 -2.77 -20.81
C PHE A 107 -0.71 -4.18 -21.33
N LYS A 108 -1.43 -4.54 -22.40
CA LYS A 108 -1.28 -5.84 -23.06
C LYS A 108 0.12 -6.05 -23.63
N ARG A 109 0.69 -5.05 -24.28
CA ARG A 109 2.06 -5.13 -24.84
C ARG A 109 3.08 -5.43 -23.73
N ILE A 110 3.02 -4.74 -22.59
CA ILE A 110 3.95 -4.99 -21.49
C ILE A 110 3.83 -6.43 -20.99
N ILE A 111 2.61 -6.95 -20.86
CA ILE A 111 2.39 -8.34 -20.46
C ILE A 111 2.95 -9.30 -21.50
N ASP A 112 2.61 -9.12 -22.78
CA ASP A 112 3.03 -10.00 -23.89
C ASP A 112 4.58 -10.05 -24.03
N GLU A 113 5.27 -8.93 -23.73
CA GLU A 113 6.72 -8.83 -23.85
C GLU A 113 7.46 -9.37 -22.60
N ASN A 114 6.86 -9.33 -21.40
CA ASN A 114 7.55 -9.58 -20.16
C ASN A 114 7.03 -10.81 -19.37
N CYS A 115 5.76 -11.21 -19.54
CA CYS A 115 5.20 -12.36 -18.87
C CYS A 115 5.68 -13.65 -19.52
N ARG A 116 6.50 -14.45 -18.81
CA ARG A 116 7.08 -15.69 -19.35
C ARG A 116 6.11 -16.86 -19.22
N GLU A 117 6.33 -17.91 -20.00
CA GLU A 117 5.58 -19.17 -19.92
C GLU A 117 5.58 -19.72 -18.48
N GLY A 118 4.41 -20.14 -18.01
CA GLY A 118 4.19 -20.62 -16.63
C GLY A 118 3.70 -19.54 -15.68
N THR A 119 3.88 -18.25 -15.96
CA THR A 119 3.33 -17.14 -15.16
C THR A 119 1.98 -16.70 -15.72
N ARG A 120 1.01 -16.39 -14.86
CA ARG A 120 -0.30 -15.86 -15.24
C ARG A 120 -0.48 -14.44 -14.73
N THR A 121 -1.00 -13.55 -15.57
CA THR A 121 -1.45 -12.22 -15.13
C THR A 121 -2.94 -12.26 -14.84
N LEU A 122 -3.30 -11.98 -13.60
CA LEU A 122 -4.66 -11.96 -13.06
C LEU A 122 -5.06 -10.51 -12.80
N VAL A 123 -6.18 -10.07 -13.33
CA VAL A 123 -6.57 -8.65 -13.33
C VAL A 123 -8.02 -8.50 -12.90
N CYS A 124 -8.34 -7.45 -12.18
CA CYS A 124 -9.70 -6.95 -12.03
C CYS A 124 -9.77 -5.48 -12.43
N MET A 125 -10.95 -5.00 -12.78
CA MET A 125 -11.15 -3.60 -13.12
C MET A 125 -11.27 -2.74 -11.86
N GLY A 126 -10.61 -1.57 -11.88
CA GLY A 126 -10.84 -0.50 -10.92
C GLY A 126 -11.79 0.56 -11.49
N ASN A 127 -11.85 1.72 -10.85
CA ASN A 127 -12.74 2.81 -11.30
C ASN A 127 -12.16 3.59 -12.50
N HIS A 128 -10.85 3.58 -12.70
CA HIS A 128 -10.22 4.26 -13.83
C HIS A 128 -10.54 3.58 -15.17
N GLU A 129 -10.81 2.31 -15.19
CA GLU A 129 -11.27 1.58 -16.38
C GLU A 129 -12.61 2.09 -16.92
N PHE A 130 -13.35 2.91 -16.15
CA PHE A 130 -14.64 3.48 -16.53
C PHE A 130 -14.62 5.00 -16.75
N ILE A 131 -13.52 5.70 -16.47
CA ILE A 131 -13.48 7.18 -16.44
C ILE A 131 -13.93 7.80 -17.76
N GLU A 132 -13.43 7.29 -18.90
CA GLU A 132 -13.76 7.82 -20.22
C GLU A 132 -15.26 7.69 -20.55
N TYR A 133 -15.93 6.67 -19.98
CA TYR A 133 -17.29 6.28 -20.33
C TYR A 133 -18.33 6.64 -19.26
N ARG A 134 -17.88 7.02 -18.08
CA ARG A 134 -18.71 7.19 -16.87
C ARG A 134 -19.88 8.14 -17.02
N ASP A 135 -19.71 9.20 -17.83
CA ASP A 135 -20.70 10.25 -18.00
C ASP A 135 -21.70 9.97 -19.16
N TYR A 136 -21.51 8.87 -19.90
CA TYR A 136 -22.41 8.45 -20.99
C TYR A 136 -23.01 7.08 -20.71
N ASP A 137 -22.18 6.04 -20.84
CA ASP A 137 -22.57 4.63 -20.67
C ASP A 137 -21.39 3.83 -20.10
N ALA A 138 -21.41 3.62 -18.80
CA ALA A 138 -20.33 2.93 -18.10
C ALA A 138 -20.15 1.46 -18.58
N THR A 139 -21.18 0.85 -19.19
CA THR A 139 -21.08 -0.52 -19.74
C THR A 139 -20.04 -0.64 -20.85
N VAL A 140 -19.73 0.45 -21.56
CA VAL A 140 -18.67 0.51 -22.56
C VAL A 140 -17.30 0.17 -21.95
N GLY A 141 -17.07 0.52 -20.68
CA GLY A 141 -15.84 0.13 -19.98
C GLY A 141 -15.63 -1.38 -19.98
N TYR A 142 -16.69 -2.18 -19.78
CA TYR A 142 -16.62 -3.64 -19.89
C TYR A 142 -16.29 -4.11 -21.31
N GLU A 143 -16.92 -3.51 -22.32
CA GLU A 143 -16.69 -3.90 -23.71
C GLU A 143 -15.22 -3.65 -24.12
N VAL A 144 -14.65 -2.51 -23.69
CA VAL A 144 -13.25 -2.21 -24.00
C VAL A 144 -12.31 -3.14 -23.22
N TYR A 145 -12.58 -3.37 -21.93
CA TYR A 145 -11.79 -4.33 -21.15
C TYR A 145 -11.79 -5.71 -21.78
N LYS A 146 -12.97 -6.23 -22.16
CA LYS A 146 -13.10 -7.55 -22.79
C LYS A 146 -12.36 -7.67 -24.12
N LYS A 147 -12.27 -6.60 -24.87
CA LYS A 147 -11.54 -6.56 -26.14
C LYS A 147 -10.03 -6.79 -25.97
N PHE A 148 -9.44 -6.32 -24.87
CA PHE A 148 -7.99 -6.28 -24.69
C PHE A 148 -7.45 -7.20 -23.57
N VAL A 149 -8.23 -7.48 -22.56
CA VAL A 149 -7.74 -8.15 -21.34
C VAL A 149 -8.32 -9.56 -21.17
N SER A 150 -9.64 -9.69 -20.98
CA SER A 150 -10.29 -10.97 -20.73
C SER A 150 -11.79 -10.93 -21.10
N GLU A 151 -12.33 -12.03 -21.64
CA GLU A 151 -13.78 -12.16 -21.86
C GLU A 151 -14.59 -12.08 -20.57
N ASP A 152 -14.02 -12.56 -19.46
CA ASP A 152 -14.62 -12.50 -18.13
C ASP A 152 -14.03 -11.32 -17.35
N VAL A 153 -14.90 -10.49 -16.76
CA VAL A 153 -14.51 -9.35 -15.91
C VAL A 153 -14.25 -9.76 -14.47
N ASP A 154 -14.91 -10.82 -14.01
CA ASP A 154 -14.66 -11.47 -12.73
C ASP A 154 -14.03 -12.82 -12.98
N THR A 155 -13.02 -13.21 -12.20
CA THR A 155 -12.23 -14.41 -12.48
C THR A 155 -12.05 -15.28 -11.25
N HIS A 156 -12.07 -16.59 -11.47
CA HIS A 156 -11.66 -17.58 -10.46
C HIS A 156 -10.66 -18.55 -11.10
N THR A 157 -9.43 -18.47 -10.67
CA THR A 157 -8.32 -19.25 -11.21
C THR A 157 -7.67 -20.08 -10.10
N VAL A 158 -7.29 -21.32 -10.41
CA VAL A 158 -6.51 -22.16 -9.48
C VAL A 158 -5.09 -22.31 -10.03
N ILE A 159 -4.10 -21.99 -9.20
CA ILE A 159 -2.67 -22.10 -9.50
C ILE A 159 -1.99 -22.86 -8.37
N ASN A 160 -1.29 -23.94 -8.67
CA ASN A 160 -0.60 -24.81 -7.70
C ASN A 160 -1.53 -25.28 -6.55
N GLY A 161 -2.85 -25.40 -6.82
CA GLY A 161 -3.85 -25.80 -5.82
C GLY A 161 -4.22 -24.68 -4.83
N TYR A 162 -4.00 -23.42 -5.20
CA TYR A 162 -4.46 -22.22 -4.49
C TYR A 162 -5.44 -21.43 -5.34
N HIS A 163 -6.49 -20.90 -4.71
CA HIS A 163 -7.56 -20.18 -5.37
C HIS A 163 -7.27 -18.68 -5.42
N PHE A 164 -7.45 -18.09 -6.60
CA PHE A 164 -7.34 -16.68 -6.88
C PHE A 164 -8.67 -16.18 -7.45
N ILE A 165 -9.32 -15.23 -6.76
CA ILE A 165 -10.65 -14.73 -7.14
C ILE A 165 -10.54 -13.22 -7.35
N GLY A 166 -10.67 -12.76 -8.59
CA GLY A 166 -10.66 -11.35 -8.98
C GLY A 166 -12.08 -10.84 -9.15
N VAL A 167 -12.41 -9.72 -8.51
CA VAL A 167 -13.73 -9.10 -8.56
C VAL A 167 -13.60 -7.68 -9.07
N SER A 168 -14.20 -7.41 -10.23
CA SER A 168 -14.28 -6.09 -10.83
C SER A 168 -15.49 -5.29 -10.30
N TYR A 169 -15.44 -3.97 -10.40
CA TYR A 169 -16.65 -3.16 -10.21
C TYR A 169 -17.80 -3.68 -11.06
N ALA A 170 -19.04 -3.46 -10.62
CA ALA A 170 -20.21 -3.67 -11.43
C ALA A 170 -20.17 -2.78 -12.69
N ASP A 171 -21.07 -3.02 -13.62
CA ASP A 171 -21.18 -2.29 -14.87
C ASP A 171 -21.51 -0.79 -14.71
N ASP A 172 -21.84 -0.35 -13.49
CA ASP A 172 -21.97 1.05 -13.11
C ASP A 172 -20.61 1.73 -12.82
N GLY A 173 -19.51 0.95 -12.73
CA GLY A 173 -18.17 1.43 -12.39
C GLY A 173 -18.03 2.01 -10.98
N LYS A 174 -18.95 1.69 -10.05
CA LYS A 174 -19.03 2.33 -8.74
C LYS A 174 -19.33 1.38 -7.58
N THR A 175 -19.98 0.25 -7.83
CA THR A 175 -20.48 -0.64 -6.76
C THR A 175 -20.09 -2.08 -6.98
N PHE A 176 -20.21 -2.91 -5.93
CA PHE A 176 -20.03 -4.35 -5.97
C PHE A 176 -21.31 -5.13 -5.64
N LYS A 177 -22.41 -4.45 -5.44
CA LYS A 177 -23.64 -5.06 -4.98
C LYS A 177 -24.11 -6.23 -5.85
N SER A 178 -24.05 -6.10 -7.17
CA SER A 178 -24.41 -7.17 -8.12
C SER A 178 -23.40 -8.33 -8.16
N LYS A 179 -22.18 -8.14 -7.59
CA LYS A 179 -21.11 -9.13 -7.57
C LYS A 179 -21.12 -10.04 -6.34
N VAL A 180 -21.85 -9.65 -5.28
CA VAL A 180 -21.81 -10.33 -3.96
C VAL A 180 -22.19 -11.80 -4.05
N GLU A 181 -23.26 -12.14 -4.76
CA GLU A 181 -23.70 -13.53 -4.86
C GLU A 181 -22.72 -14.40 -5.66
N TRP A 182 -22.13 -13.86 -6.73
CA TRP A 182 -21.09 -14.53 -7.48
C TRP A 182 -19.84 -14.76 -6.62
N LEU A 183 -19.32 -13.71 -5.98
CA LEU A 183 -18.16 -13.81 -5.11
C LEU A 183 -18.35 -14.83 -4.00
N LYS A 184 -19.52 -14.83 -3.37
CA LYS A 184 -19.85 -15.81 -2.33
C LYS A 184 -19.86 -17.24 -2.87
N ALA A 185 -20.45 -17.46 -4.06
CA ALA A 185 -20.47 -18.79 -4.67
C ALA A 185 -19.06 -19.30 -5.01
N GLU A 186 -18.16 -18.42 -5.50
CA GLU A 186 -16.78 -18.80 -5.78
C GLU A 186 -15.96 -19.05 -4.51
N LEU A 187 -16.19 -18.26 -3.45
CA LEU A 187 -15.58 -18.51 -2.13
C LEU A 187 -16.06 -19.82 -1.51
N ASP A 188 -17.35 -20.13 -1.60
CA ASP A 188 -17.91 -21.41 -1.09
C ASP A 188 -17.28 -22.62 -1.84
N LYS A 189 -17.07 -22.52 -3.17
CA LYS A 189 -16.34 -23.52 -3.97
C LYS A 189 -14.88 -23.68 -3.51
N ALA A 190 -14.18 -22.56 -3.33
CA ALA A 190 -12.78 -22.57 -2.92
C ALA A 190 -12.60 -23.18 -1.52
N VAL A 191 -13.47 -22.84 -0.57
CA VAL A 191 -13.48 -23.44 0.78
C VAL A 191 -13.78 -24.94 0.74
N ALA A 192 -14.68 -25.37 -0.14
CA ALA A 192 -15.00 -26.79 -0.28
C ALA A 192 -13.83 -27.60 -0.89
N ASP A 193 -13.08 -27.01 -1.81
CA ASP A 193 -11.94 -27.64 -2.48
C ASP A 193 -10.68 -27.66 -1.58
N THR A 194 -10.36 -26.54 -0.95
CA THR A 194 -9.14 -26.38 -0.13
C THR A 194 -9.44 -25.72 1.23
N PRO A 195 -10.07 -26.44 2.17
CA PRO A 195 -10.55 -25.86 3.44
C PRO A 195 -9.42 -25.33 4.34
N ASP A 196 -8.22 -25.85 4.19
CA ASP A 196 -7.06 -25.55 5.03
C ASP A 196 -6.00 -24.66 4.34
N LYS A 197 -6.30 -24.15 3.13
CA LYS A 197 -5.38 -23.27 2.39
C LYS A 197 -5.88 -21.84 2.33
N PRO A 198 -4.97 -20.84 2.18
CA PRO A 198 -5.38 -19.46 1.88
C PRO A 198 -6.12 -19.37 0.54
N ILE A 199 -7.10 -18.48 0.49
CA ILE A 199 -7.79 -18.03 -0.72
C ILE A 199 -7.42 -16.58 -0.96
N PHE A 200 -6.87 -16.29 -2.14
CA PHE A 200 -6.47 -14.95 -2.52
C PHE A 200 -7.59 -14.26 -3.26
N VAL A 201 -8.11 -13.18 -2.67
CA VAL A 201 -9.13 -12.33 -3.29
C VAL A 201 -8.49 -11.00 -3.65
N PHE A 202 -8.81 -10.46 -4.80
CA PHE A 202 -8.35 -9.15 -5.20
C PHE A 202 -9.46 -8.35 -5.88
N GLN A 203 -9.58 -7.12 -5.48
CA GLN A 203 -10.48 -6.12 -6.03
C GLN A 203 -9.87 -4.73 -5.82
N HIS A 204 -10.46 -3.69 -6.40
CA HIS A 204 -9.83 -2.39 -6.39
C HIS A 204 -10.01 -1.62 -5.08
N PRO A 205 -11.24 -1.27 -4.61
CA PRO A 205 -11.39 -0.53 -3.36
C PRO A 205 -11.15 -1.42 -2.15
N HIS A 206 -10.68 -0.85 -1.07
CA HIS A 206 -10.46 -1.59 0.17
C HIS A 206 -11.80 -2.13 0.74
N PRO A 207 -11.81 -3.31 1.38
CA PRO A 207 -12.92 -3.65 2.27
C PRO A 207 -13.00 -2.62 3.41
N THR A 208 -14.18 -2.06 3.65
CA THR A 208 -14.38 -0.95 4.61
C THR A 208 -13.80 -1.27 5.99
N LEU A 209 -13.07 -0.32 6.59
CA LEU A 209 -12.47 -0.44 7.92
C LEU A 209 -11.48 -1.61 8.04
N THR A 210 -10.60 -1.78 7.06
CA THR A 210 -9.54 -2.79 7.09
C THR A 210 -8.15 -2.18 7.12
N VAL A 211 -7.65 -1.68 5.99
CA VAL A 211 -6.29 -1.18 5.86
C VAL A 211 -6.23 0.35 5.78
N TYR A 212 -5.05 0.91 5.74
CA TYR A 212 -4.81 2.35 5.58
C TYR A 212 -5.51 2.85 4.31
N GLY A 213 -6.31 3.90 4.42
CA GLY A 213 -7.16 4.40 3.33
C GLY A 213 -8.60 3.85 3.31
N SER A 214 -8.87 2.72 3.95
CA SER A 214 -10.19 2.05 3.92
C SER A 214 -11.34 2.78 4.61
N VAL A 215 -11.11 3.98 5.12
CA VAL A 215 -12.16 4.87 5.63
C VAL A 215 -12.88 5.58 4.49
N ASN A 216 -12.10 6.05 3.51
CA ASN A 216 -12.59 6.90 2.42
C ASN A 216 -12.68 6.15 1.09
N TRP A 217 -11.79 5.15 0.88
CA TRP A 217 -11.58 4.45 -0.37
C TRP A 217 -11.96 2.97 -0.23
N SER A 218 -13.25 2.69 0.04
CA SER A 218 -13.67 1.34 0.42
C SER A 218 -15.09 0.97 0.00
N ASP A 219 -15.33 -0.36 0.02
CA ASP A 219 -16.63 -0.97 -0.24
C ASP A 219 -17.08 -1.84 0.94
N LEU A 220 -18.35 -1.65 1.35
CA LEU A 220 -18.96 -2.36 2.48
C LEU A 220 -19.51 -3.73 2.08
N ASP A 221 -19.99 -3.91 0.85
CA ASP A 221 -20.55 -5.16 0.37
C ASP A 221 -19.44 -6.23 0.28
N ILE A 222 -18.25 -5.85 -0.22
CA ILE A 222 -17.06 -6.70 -0.18
C ILE A 222 -16.70 -7.06 1.26
N LYS A 223 -16.60 -6.05 2.16
CA LYS A 223 -16.27 -6.30 3.57
C LYS A 223 -17.19 -7.35 4.21
N THR A 224 -18.49 -7.17 4.08
CA THR A 224 -19.48 -8.04 4.73
C THR A 224 -19.49 -9.45 4.14
N THR A 225 -19.11 -9.60 2.89
CA THR A 225 -18.94 -10.90 2.23
C THR A 225 -17.70 -11.61 2.76
N LEU A 226 -16.52 -10.97 2.72
CA LEU A 226 -15.24 -11.58 3.10
C LEU A 226 -15.17 -11.95 4.59
N MET A 227 -15.86 -11.23 5.47
CA MET A 227 -15.87 -11.52 6.92
C MET A 227 -16.29 -12.96 7.28
N LYS A 228 -16.94 -13.69 6.38
CA LYS A 228 -17.39 -15.07 6.59
C LYS A 228 -16.31 -16.11 6.27
N TYR A 229 -15.22 -15.69 5.63
CA TYR A 229 -14.17 -16.55 5.09
C TYR A 229 -12.80 -16.20 5.71
N PRO A 230 -12.48 -16.77 6.88
CA PRO A 230 -11.28 -16.38 7.64
C PRO A 230 -9.95 -16.74 6.96
N GLN A 231 -9.96 -17.64 5.98
CA GLN A 231 -8.80 -18.03 5.18
C GLN A 231 -8.51 -17.09 4.01
N VAL A 232 -9.34 -16.05 3.80
CA VAL A 232 -9.11 -15.06 2.75
C VAL A 232 -7.94 -14.17 3.11
N VAL A 233 -7.08 -13.99 2.12
CA VAL A 233 -6.12 -12.89 2.02
C VAL A 233 -6.60 -11.98 0.90
N ASP A 234 -6.98 -10.77 1.25
CA ASP A 234 -7.53 -9.76 0.38
C ASP A 234 -6.46 -8.75 -0.02
N PHE A 235 -6.33 -8.48 -1.31
CA PHE A 235 -5.44 -7.46 -1.86
C PHE A 235 -6.26 -6.35 -2.52
N SER A 236 -6.01 -5.10 -2.13
CA SER A 236 -6.78 -3.96 -2.63
C SER A 236 -5.96 -2.67 -2.71
N GLY A 237 -6.27 -1.81 -3.69
CA GLY A 237 -5.58 -0.57 -4.02
C GLY A 237 -6.39 0.69 -3.75
N HIS A 238 -6.58 1.53 -4.78
CA HIS A 238 -7.46 2.70 -4.86
C HIS A 238 -7.02 3.92 -4.04
N SER A 239 -6.56 3.74 -2.82
CA SER A 239 -6.12 4.88 -1.98
C SER A 239 -4.73 5.39 -2.34
N HIS A 240 -3.92 4.59 -3.04
CA HIS A 240 -2.48 4.80 -3.25
C HIS A 240 -1.67 4.91 -1.95
N TYR A 241 -2.27 4.70 -0.78
CA TYR A 241 -1.55 4.89 0.47
C TYR A 241 -0.41 3.89 0.61
N ALA A 242 0.71 4.39 1.13
CA ALA A 242 1.98 3.70 1.16
C ALA A 242 1.88 2.29 1.74
N SER A 243 2.19 1.28 0.94
CA SER A 243 2.16 -0.12 1.36
C SER A 243 3.25 -0.48 2.37
N CYS A 244 4.29 0.34 2.49
CA CYS A 244 5.30 0.25 3.55
C CYS A 244 4.79 0.73 4.93
N ASP A 245 3.65 1.41 5.00
CA ASP A 245 3.01 1.76 6.26
C ASP A 245 2.47 0.50 6.95
N PRO A 246 2.76 0.27 8.24
CA PRO A 246 2.28 -0.92 8.95
C PRO A 246 0.75 -1.03 9.03
N ARG A 247 0.02 0.06 8.76
CA ARG A 247 -1.44 0.05 8.67
C ARG A 247 -1.95 -0.52 7.34
N SER A 248 -1.06 -0.78 6.36
CA SER A 248 -1.42 -1.41 5.07
C SER A 248 -1.66 -2.91 5.18
N ILE A 249 -1.47 -3.51 6.33
CA ILE A 249 -1.93 -4.87 6.65
C ILE A 249 -2.84 -4.85 7.87
N ASN A 250 -3.91 -5.65 7.83
CA ASN A 250 -4.77 -5.81 9.00
C ASN A 250 -5.42 -7.19 9.04
N GLN A 251 -5.18 -7.91 10.12
CA GLN A 251 -5.82 -9.19 10.40
C GLN A 251 -7.03 -8.99 11.31
N THR A 252 -8.23 -9.07 10.75
CA THR A 252 -9.51 -9.02 11.46
C THR A 252 -10.24 -10.37 11.38
N SER A 253 -11.38 -10.43 10.73
CA SER A 253 -12.07 -11.69 10.40
C SER A 253 -11.37 -12.46 9.29
N PHE A 254 -10.63 -11.75 8.43
CA PHE A 254 -9.75 -12.22 7.37
C PHE A 254 -8.49 -11.31 7.36
N THR A 255 -7.55 -11.59 6.48
CA THR A 255 -6.37 -10.74 6.29
C THR A 255 -6.59 -9.79 5.12
N SER A 256 -6.43 -8.48 5.33
CA SER A 256 -6.45 -7.48 4.26
C SER A 256 -5.07 -6.87 4.09
N VAL A 257 -4.67 -6.64 2.84
CA VAL A 257 -3.38 -6.07 2.44
C VAL A 257 -3.62 -4.96 1.43
N GLY A 258 -3.21 -3.74 1.77
CA GLY A 258 -3.17 -2.61 0.84
C GLY A 258 -1.98 -2.76 -0.11
N THR A 259 -2.23 -2.62 -1.41
CA THR A 259 -1.21 -2.82 -2.45
C THR A 259 -0.35 -1.57 -2.68
N GLY A 260 -0.77 -0.41 -2.19
CA GLY A 260 -0.14 0.86 -2.53
C GLY A 260 -0.44 1.26 -3.97
N SER A 261 0.58 1.62 -4.73
CA SER A 261 0.47 2.00 -6.13
C SER A 261 1.78 1.79 -6.87
N LEU A 262 1.73 1.36 -8.14
CA LEU A 262 2.84 1.45 -9.08
C LEU A 262 2.95 2.82 -9.75
N GLY A 263 1.89 3.65 -9.70
CA GLY A 263 1.90 5.01 -10.20
C GLY A 263 2.64 5.97 -9.27
N ALA A 264 2.11 6.17 -8.07
CA ALA A 264 2.71 6.97 -7.02
C ALA A 264 2.10 6.61 -5.67
N LEU A 265 2.92 6.58 -4.61
CA LEU A 265 2.43 6.38 -3.25
C LEU A 265 1.98 7.70 -2.64
N MET A 266 0.93 7.63 -1.83
CA MET A 266 0.33 8.75 -1.10
C MET A 266 0.30 8.48 0.41
N SER A 267 0.05 9.51 1.18
CA SER A 267 -0.18 9.44 2.63
C SER A 267 -1.32 10.36 3.03
N ASN A 268 -1.91 10.12 4.18
CA ASN A 268 -2.86 11.03 4.80
C ASN A 268 -2.53 11.13 6.30
N LEU A 269 -1.77 12.15 6.66
CA LEU A 269 -1.13 12.31 7.96
C LEU A 269 -2.10 12.39 9.15
N ASP A 270 -3.31 12.90 8.93
CA ASP A 270 -4.27 13.17 10.01
C ASP A 270 -5.73 12.83 9.67
N TYR A 271 -5.98 12.21 8.52
CA TYR A 271 -7.33 11.95 7.97
C TYR A 271 -8.22 13.21 7.81
N ILE A 272 -7.66 14.39 7.99
CA ILE A 272 -8.37 15.69 8.00
C ILE A 272 -7.86 16.61 6.90
N SER A 273 -6.54 16.67 6.70
CA SER A 273 -5.88 17.59 5.75
C SER A 273 -6.02 17.18 4.28
N GLY A 274 -6.38 15.93 4.03
CA GLY A 274 -6.48 15.37 2.68
C GLY A 274 -5.27 14.51 2.32
N ASP A 275 -5.29 13.96 1.13
CA ASP A 275 -4.23 13.11 0.63
C ASP A 275 -3.01 13.94 0.23
N VAL A 276 -1.82 13.43 0.53
CA VAL A 276 -0.53 14.09 0.28
C VAL A 276 0.36 13.12 -0.47
N ASP A 277 0.97 13.57 -1.56
CA ASP A 277 1.99 12.80 -2.26
C ASP A 277 3.19 12.55 -1.35
N MET A 278 3.74 11.36 -1.43
CA MET A 278 5.00 11.06 -0.74
C MET A 278 6.17 11.79 -1.43
N PRO A 279 7.22 12.17 -0.68
CA PRO A 279 8.36 12.89 -1.25
C PRO A 279 9.06 12.10 -2.35
N GLY A 280 9.28 12.76 -3.49
CA GLY A 280 9.98 12.20 -4.64
C GLY A 280 9.20 11.15 -5.42
N GLU A 281 9.89 10.39 -6.26
CA GLU A 281 9.28 9.26 -6.96
C GLU A 281 9.12 8.07 -6.02
N THR A 282 7.92 7.51 -5.95
CA THR A 282 7.60 6.36 -5.11
C THR A 282 6.71 5.38 -5.87
N ALA A 283 7.00 4.10 -5.74
CA ALA A 283 6.15 3.02 -6.26
C ALA A 283 6.54 1.71 -5.59
N ALA A 284 5.56 0.87 -5.27
CA ALA A 284 5.84 -0.40 -4.63
C ALA A 284 4.88 -1.50 -5.07
N PHE A 285 5.32 -2.76 -4.91
CA PHE A 285 4.48 -3.94 -5.10
C PHE A 285 4.89 -5.03 -4.09
N TRP A 286 3.96 -5.92 -3.80
CA TRP A 286 4.23 -7.08 -2.95
C TRP A 286 4.74 -8.26 -3.75
N ILE A 287 5.71 -9.01 -3.18
CA ILE A 287 6.01 -10.39 -3.56
C ILE A 287 5.48 -11.27 -2.44
N ALA A 288 4.57 -12.17 -2.80
CA ALA A 288 3.93 -13.13 -1.92
C ALA A 288 4.47 -14.53 -2.19
N GLU A 289 4.84 -15.24 -1.13
CA GLU A 289 5.36 -16.60 -1.15
C GLU A 289 4.53 -17.46 -0.20
N VAL A 290 4.10 -18.63 -0.65
CA VAL A 290 3.29 -19.56 0.14
C VAL A 290 3.97 -20.93 0.14
N ASP A 291 4.11 -21.54 1.31
CA ASP A 291 4.59 -22.91 1.44
C ASP A 291 3.47 -23.96 1.38
N ALA A 292 3.84 -25.23 1.46
CA ALA A 292 2.88 -26.34 1.36
C ALA A 292 1.87 -26.39 2.53
N GLU A 293 2.24 -25.84 3.67
CA GLU A 293 1.43 -25.77 4.90
C GLU A 293 0.46 -24.59 4.91
N GLY A 294 0.50 -23.73 3.89
CA GLY A 294 -0.35 -22.54 3.77
C GLY A 294 0.12 -21.36 4.64
N ASN A 295 1.41 -21.34 4.98
CA ASN A 295 2.05 -20.16 5.55
C ASN A 295 2.32 -19.15 4.43
N LEU A 296 2.10 -17.87 4.71
CA LEU A 296 2.27 -16.78 3.76
C LEU A 296 3.38 -15.84 4.21
N LEU A 297 4.32 -15.56 3.33
CA LEU A 297 5.33 -14.52 3.47
C LEU A 297 5.07 -13.42 2.44
N LEU A 298 4.84 -12.20 2.91
CA LEU A 298 4.73 -10.99 2.09
C LEU A 298 6.01 -10.18 2.25
N LYS A 299 6.61 -9.77 1.14
CA LYS A 299 7.80 -8.91 1.09
C LYS A 299 7.52 -7.73 0.18
N LEU A 300 7.75 -6.52 0.67
CA LEU A 300 7.53 -5.32 -0.12
C LEU A 300 8.77 -4.99 -0.96
N TYR A 301 8.53 -4.62 -2.21
CA TYR A 301 9.57 -4.24 -3.17
C TYR A 301 9.36 -2.80 -3.66
N ASP A 302 10.40 -1.98 -3.60
CA ASP A 302 10.44 -0.63 -4.14
C ASP A 302 10.76 -0.70 -5.64
N ALA A 303 9.76 -0.38 -6.47
CA ALA A 303 9.88 -0.43 -7.92
C ALA A 303 10.69 0.73 -8.51
N VAL A 304 11.07 1.73 -7.71
CA VAL A 304 11.90 2.85 -8.15
C VAL A 304 13.39 2.58 -7.90
N SER A 305 13.73 2.04 -6.74
CA SER A 305 15.12 1.71 -6.39
C SER A 305 15.52 0.26 -6.68
N HIS A 306 14.59 -0.55 -7.21
CA HIS A 306 14.81 -1.96 -7.58
C HIS A 306 15.36 -2.81 -6.42
N ARG A 307 14.73 -2.70 -5.23
CA ARG A 307 15.15 -3.43 -4.04
C ARG A 307 14.01 -3.68 -3.06
N PHE A 308 14.19 -4.65 -2.16
CA PHE A 308 13.27 -4.87 -1.06
C PHE A 308 13.38 -3.75 -0.02
N PHE A 309 12.25 -3.47 0.65
CA PHE A 309 12.27 -2.77 1.93
C PHE A 309 12.80 -3.74 2.98
N ASP A 310 13.88 -3.39 3.67
CA ASP A 310 14.55 -4.29 4.62
C ASP A 310 13.65 -4.68 5.80
N ASP A 311 12.82 -3.77 6.27
CA ASP A 311 12.01 -3.91 7.49
C ASP A 311 10.51 -4.15 7.18
N VAL A 312 10.11 -4.31 5.91
CA VAL A 312 8.70 -4.49 5.52
C VAL A 312 8.47 -5.88 4.96
N GLN A 313 8.31 -6.83 5.88
CA GLN A 313 7.89 -8.19 5.57
C GLN A 313 6.89 -8.70 6.62
N TYR A 314 5.96 -9.53 6.18
CA TYR A 314 4.93 -10.10 7.04
C TYR A 314 4.85 -11.62 6.84
N TYR A 315 5.23 -12.37 7.87
CA TYR A 315 5.06 -13.82 7.89
C TYR A 315 3.78 -14.19 8.63
N ILE A 316 2.84 -14.83 7.96
CA ILE A 316 1.54 -15.25 8.50
C ILE A 316 1.51 -16.78 8.53
N PRO A 317 1.75 -17.39 9.69
CA PRO A 317 1.69 -18.85 9.81
C PRO A 317 0.25 -19.33 9.65
N ASN A 318 0.04 -20.35 8.84
CA ASN A 318 -1.23 -21.03 8.60
C ASN A 318 -2.40 -20.05 8.47
N VAL A 319 -2.49 -19.39 7.31
CA VAL A 319 -3.48 -18.32 7.05
C VAL A 319 -4.92 -18.75 7.32
N ALA A 320 -5.26 -20.02 7.03
CA ALA A 320 -6.60 -20.56 7.27
C ALA A 320 -6.94 -20.73 8.76
N ASN A 321 -5.94 -20.69 9.64
CA ASN A 321 -6.15 -20.85 11.08
C ASN A 321 -6.68 -19.55 11.70
N LYS A 322 -7.71 -19.68 12.53
CA LYS A 322 -8.28 -18.58 13.33
C LYS A 322 -7.38 -18.14 14.51
N GLY A 323 -6.08 -18.46 14.48
CA GLY A 323 -5.11 -18.23 15.54
C GLY A 323 -4.77 -16.77 15.80
N THR A 324 -3.57 -16.53 16.31
CA THR A 324 -3.09 -15.20 16.71
C THR A 324 -3.07 -14.21 15.54
N LYS A 325 -3.66 -13.04 15.75
CA LYS A 325 -3.69 -11.92 14.80
C LYS A 325 -2.49 -11.00 15.05
N TYR A 326 -1.31 -11.39 14.57
CA TYR A 326 -0.06 -10.62 14.78
C TYR A 326 -0.12 -9.25 14.12
N TYR A 327 -0.75 -9.16 12.95
CA TYR A 327 -0.82 -7.94 12.14
C TYR A 327 -2.17 -7.22 12.26
N SER A 328 -2.90 -7.41 13.38
CA SER A 328 -4.02 -6.53 13.67
C SER A 328 -3.51 -5.14 14.09
N TRP A 329 -4.17 -4.08 13.67
CA TRP A 329 -3.78 -2.72 14.02
C TRP A 329 -3.60 -2.49 15.53
N GLY A 330 -4.45 -3.14 16.35
CA GLY A 330 -4.32 -3.09 17.82
C GLY A 330 -3.00 -3.67 18.30
N ASN A 331 -2.57 -4.81 17.74
CA ASN A 331 -1.28 -5.40 18.09
C ASN A 331 -0.11 -4.58 17.56
N LEU A 332 -0.13 -4.18 16.29
CA LEU A 332 0.93 -3.36 15.69
C LEU A 332 1.11 -2.04 16.43
N ARG A 333 0.01 -1.35 16.79
CA ARG A 333 0.07 -0.16 17.64
C ARG A 333 0.68 -0.43 19.02
N SER A 334 0.46 -1.62 19.59
CA SER A 334 0.97 -1.96 20.93
C SER A 334 2.47 -2.19 20.94
N ILE A 335 3.03 -2.79 19.88
CA ILE A 335 4.46 -3.05 19.72
C ILE A 335 5.24 -1.89 19.12
N ASP A 336 4.56 -0.92 18.49
CA ASP A 336 5.18 0.30 17.99
C ASP A 336 5.97 1.03 19.06
N THR A 337 7.02 1.75 18.68
CA THR A 337 7.84 2.57 19.57
C THR A 337 8.05 3.96 18.98
N ALA A 338 8.32 4.94 19.83
CA ALA A 338 8.64 6.28 19.40
C ALA A 338 9.93 6.29 18.58
N PRO A 339 9.93 6.85 17.34
CA PRO A 339 11.13 6.89 16.49
C PRO A 339 12.23 7.72 17.15
N GLN A 340 13.48 7.28 17.00
CA GLN A 340 14.66 7.95 17.53
C GLN A 340 15.63 8.26 16.38
N PHE A 341 16.23 9.42 16.41
CA PHE A 341 17.35 9.73 15.55
C PHE A 341 18.60 8.93 15.95
N PRO A 342 19.53 8.63 15.00
CA PRO A 342 20.86 8.14 15.33
C PRO A 342 21.55 9.03 16.37
N GLN A 343 22.42 8.46 17.19
CA GLN A 343 23.06 9.16 18.31
C GLN A 343 23.92 10.37 17.83
N ASP A 344 24.48 10.27 16.64
CA ASP A 344 25.32 11.28 16.00
C ASP A 344 24.57 12.14 14.98
N ALA A 345 23.25 12.08 14.96
CA ALA A 345 22.39 12.81 14.03
C ALA A 345 22.67 14.32 14.07
N LYS A 346 22.78 14.89 12.89
CA LYS A 346 22.99 16.32 12.69
C LYS A 346 22.01 16.85 11.65
N VAL A 347 21.69 18.13 11.77
CA VAL A 347 21.02 18.86 10.69
C VAL A 347 22.10 19.62 9.92
N SER A 348 22.15 19.43 8.62
CA SER A 348 22.93 20.25 7.70
C SER A 348 22.01 21.09 6.82
N VAL A 349 22.56 22.17 6.28
CA VAL A 349 21.83 23.11 5.43
C VAL A 349 22.48 23.15 4.06
N SER A 350 21.68 23.06 3.03
CA SER A 350 22.07 23.29 1.64
C SER A 350 21.14 24.31 0.99
N THR A 351 21.47 24.72 -0.22
CA THR A 351 20.64 25.60 -1.04
C THR A 351 20.31 24.87 -2.33
N ASP A 352 19.05 24.86 -2.73
CA ASP A 352 18.63 24.27 -4.00
C ASP A 352 18.92 25.19 -5.21
N SER A 353 18.48 24.76 -6.41
CA SER A 353 18.69 25.50 -7.65
C SER A 353 17.92 26.83 -7.72
N GLU A 354 16.88 27.00 -6.90
CA GLU A 354 16.04 28.21 -6.82
C GLU A 354 16.56 29.18 -5.73
N GLY A 355 17.59 28.77 -5.00
CA GLY A 355 18.18 29.56 -3.91
C GLY A 355 17.41 29.45 -2.61
N GLU A 356 16.59 28.39 -2.46
CA GLU A 356 15.83 28.09 -1.24
C GLU A 356 16.64 27.23 -0.27
N THR A 357 16.33 27.35 1.00
CA THR A 357 17.03 26.64 2.08
C THR A 357 16.47 25.23 2.23
N VAL A 358 17.35 24.24 2.17
CA VAL A 358 17.03 22.83 2.36
C VAL A 358 17.69 22.31 3.63
N LEU A 359 16.87 21.75 4.52
CA LEU A 359 17.32 21.05 5.73
C LEU A 359 17.55 19.58 5.40
N ASN A 360 18.77 19.08 5.66
CA ASN A 360 19.10 17.67 5.48
C ASN A 360 19.37 17.05 6.86
N PHE A 361 18.75 15.88 7.13
CA PHE A 361 18.88 15.16 8.40
C PHE A 361 18.58 13.67 8.23
N PRO A 362 19.18 12.77 9.04
CA PRO A 362 18.96 11.34 8.93
C PRO A 362 17.54 10.96 9.32
N ASN A 363 17.04 9.84 8.78
CA ASN A 363 15.76 9.27 9.16
C ASN A 363 15.78 8.81 10.63
N ALA A 364 14.66 8.99 11.31
CA ALA A 364 14.45 8.45 12.66
C ALA A 364 13.71 7.10 12.56
N LYS A 365 14.14 6.13 13.36
CA LYS A 365 13.57 4.78 13.38
C LYS A 365 13.09 4.41 14.78
N GLY A 366 11.97 3.70 14.84
CA GLY A 366 11.45 3.00 16.01
C GLY A 366 11.33 1.51 15.70
N TYR A 367 10.24 0.89 16.16
CA TYR A 367 9.83 -0.41 15.66
C TYR A 367 9.40 -0.30 14.18
N PHE A 368 8.71 0.81 13.85
CA PHE A 368 8.45 1.25 12.48
C PHE A 368 9.21 2.54 12.20
N ASP A 369 9.45 2.84 10.94
CA ASP A 369 10.05 4.10 10.51
C ASP A 369 9.16 5.29 10.90
N ALA A 370 9.76 6.48 11.01
CA ALA A 370 8.98 7.69 11.20
C ALA A 370 8.10 7.95 9.97
N GLU A 371 6.79 8.13 10.18
CA GLU A 371 5.84 8.49 9.13
C GLU A 371 5.97 9.96 8.75
N ASN A 372 6.21 10.81 9.76
CA ASN A 372 6.28 12.25 9.54
C ASN A 372 7.23 12.93 10.53
N TYR A 373 7.60 14.15 10.17
CA TYR A 373 8.39 15.05 11.00
C TYR A 373 7.66 16.37 11.19
N ARG A 374 7.50 16.81 12.45
CA ARG A 374 7.07 18.16 12.77
C ARG A 374 8.29 19.05 12.92
N ILE A 375 8.44 20.01 12.02
CA ILE A 375 9.62 20.85 11.92
C ILE A 375 9.26 22.30 12.26
N THR A 376 10.11 22.97 13.01
CA THR A 376 9.97 24.38 13.33
C THR A 376 11.32 25.08 13.16
N VAL A 377 11.34 26.18 12.43
CA VAL A 377 12.50 27.05 12.25
C VAL A 377 12.21 28.40 12.93
N LYS A 378 13.11 28.83 13.82
CA LYS A 378 12.96 30.08 14.60
C LYS A 378 14.18 30.97 14.39
N SER A 379 13.92 32.29 14.29
CA SER A 379 14.93 33.35 14.44
C SER A 379 14.68 34.01 15.81
N GLY A 380 15.56 33.75 16.78
CA GLY A 380 15.33 34.08 18.17
C GLY A 380 14.04 33.45 18.71
N ALA A 381 13.09 34.27 19.20
CA ALA A 381 11.79 33.80 19.69
C ALA A 381 10.73 33.65 18.58
N LYS A 382 10.97 34.18 17.39
CA LYS A 382 9.99 34.22 16.28
C LYS A 382 10.06 32.94 15.46
N THR A 383 8.93 32.24 15.33
CA THR A 383 8.80 31.16 14.33
C THR A 383 8.73 31.78 12.94
N VAL A 384 9.64 31.40 12.06
CA VAL A 384 9.70 31.87 10.65
C VAL A 384 9.15 30.83 9.68
N TRP A 385 9.23 29.55 10.03
CA TRP A 385 8.65 28.45 9.27
C TRP A 385 8.26 27.30 10.21
N SER A 386 7.17 26.62 9.91
CA SER A 386 6.76 25.40 10.64
C SER A 386 5.80 24.59 9.80
N ASP A 387 6.04 23.29 9.72
CA ASP A 387 5.18 22.36 8.99
C ASP A 387 5.29 20.93 9.54
N THR A 388 4.34 20.08 9.13
CA THR A 388 4.42 18.61 9.27
C THR A 388 4.65 18.00 7.90
N VAL A 389 5.81 17.41 7.71
CA VAL A 389 6.23 16.82 6.43
C VAL A 389 6.18 15.30 6.51
N VAL A 390 5.67 14.66 5.45
CA VAL A 390 5.74 13.20 5.29
C VAL A 390 7.20 12.80 5.17
N SER A 391 7.58 11.70 5.79
CA SER A 391 8.93 11.16 5.62
C SER A 391 9.10 10.46 4.27
N ASN A 392 10.32 10.15 3.92
CA ASN A 392 10.64 9.39 2.70
C ASN A 392 10.60 7.86 2.91
N TYR A 393 9.84 7.39 3.90
CA TYR A 393 9.72 5.95 4.22
C TYR A 393 9.10 5.11 3.09
N GLY A 394 8.51 5.75 2.07
CA GLY A 394 8.06 5.12 0.83
C GLY A 394 9.18 4.72 -0.13
N ARG A 395 10.44 4.89 0.25
CA ARG A 395 11.64 4.58 -0.53
C ARG A 395 12.57 3.69 0.29
N ALA A 396 12.96 2.55 -0.30
CA ALA A 396 13.85 1.58 0.35
C ALA A 396 15.34 2.00 0.39
N ASP A 397 15.73 2.95 -0.45
CA ASP A 397 17.13 3.40 -0.61
C ASP A 397 17.46 4.71 0.09
N LEU A 398 16.46 5.43 0.64
CA LEU A 398 16.68 6.73 1.25
C LEU A 398 16.83 6.63 2.77
N THR A 399 17.93 7.13 3.28
CA THR A 399 18.24 7.13 4.73
C THR A 399 18.26 8.53 5.34
N GLU A 400 18.09 9.56 4.52
CA GLU A 400 18.09 10.96 4.92
C GLU A 400 16.93 11.72 4.31
N MET A 401 16.40 12.68 5.05
CA MET A 401 15.41 13.64 4.60
C MET A 401 16.10 14.88 4.01
N ALA A 402 15.50 15.45 2.96
CA ALA A 402 15.79 16.75 2.43
C ALA A 402 14.50 17.58 2.39
N VAL A 403 14.39 18.59 3.25
CA VAL A 403 13.16 19.38 3.42
C VAL A 403 13.40 20.82 3.04
N ASN A 404 12.74 21.29 1.99
CA ASN A 404 12.77 22.68 1.58
C ASN A 404 11.90 23.52 2.54
N VAL A 405 12.51 24.54 3.16
CA VAL A 405 11.85 25.46 4.11
C VAL A 405 11.69 26.87 3.52
N GLY A 406 11.86 27.00 2.22
CA GLY A 406 11.79 28.27 1.51
C GLY A 406 13.03 29.13 1.70
N LYS A 407 12.93 30.37 1.27
CA LYS A 407 14.03 31.32 1.33
C LYS A 407 14.12 31.96 2.71
N LEU A 408 15.22 31.71 3.41
CA LEU A 408 15.53 32.33 4.68
C LEU A 408 16.48 33.52 4.49
N ASP A 409 16.25 34.62 5.23
CA ASP A 409 17.15 35.76 5.28
C ASP A 409 18.47 35.38 5.97
N LYS A 410 19.52 36.19 5.73
CA LYS A 410 20.78 36.06 6.47
C LYS A 410 20.56 36.17 7.97
N GLY A 411 21.11 35.26 8.75
CA GLY A 411 20.94 35.29 10.18
C GLY A 411 21.11 33.94 10.89
N GLU A 412 20.88 33.94 12.19
CA GLU A 412 20.95 32.78 13.05
C GLU A 412 19.55 32.20 13.27
N TYR A 413 19.46 30.88 13.19
CA TYR A 413 18.20 30.14 13.35
C TYR A 413 18.39 28.92 14.25
N THR A 414 17.32 28.56 14.95
CA THR A 414 17.22 27.29 15.65
C THR A 414 16.18 26.44 14.94
N VAL A 415 16.57 25.22 14.54
CA VAL A 415 15.71 24.21 13.95
C VAL A 415 15.38 23.17 14.98
N THR A 416 14.12 22.77 15.05
CA THR A 416 13.64 21.64 15.88
C THR A 416 12.86 20.68 14.99
N ILE A 417 13.22 19.40 14.99
CA ILE A 417 12.65 18.34 14.16
C ILE A 417 12.18 17.22 15.09
N ALA A 418 10.88 16.99 15.18
CA ALA A 418 10.27 15.95 16.02
C ALA A 418 9.70 14.83 15.15
N PRO A 419 10.21 13.58 15.25
CA PRO A 419 9.72 12.45 14.48
C PRO A 419 8.46 11.85 15.12
N TYR A 420 7.55 11.33 14.28
CA TYR A 420 6.35 10.62 14.71
C TYR A 420 6.18 9.31 13.95
N SER A 421 5.81 8.25 14.65
CA SER A 421 5.50 6.95 14.06
C SER A 421 4.12 6.96 13.38
N PRO A 422 3.78 5.93 12.54
CA PRO A 422 2.46 5.74 11.96
C PRO A 422 1.31 5.67 12.98
N TYR A 423 1.61 5.30 14.22
CA TYR A 423 0.65 5.29 15.34
C TYR A 423 0.77 6.52 16.24
N SER A 424 1.34 7.61 15.74
CA SER A 424 1.46 8.93 16.38
C SER A 424 2.30 8.94 17.67
N LYS A 425 3.24 8.00 17.84
CA LYS A 425 4.19 8.07 18.95
C LYS A 425 5.32 9.04 18.62
N GLY A 426 5.40 10.14 19.37
CA GLY A 426 6.44 11.17 19.18
C GLY A 426 7.78 10.75 19.78
N GLY A 427 8.85 10.86 19.00
CA GLY A 427 10.22 10.66 19.46
C GLY A 427 10.88 11.94 19.98
N LYS A 428 12.11 11.79 20.50
CA LYS A 428 12.90 12.94 20.96
C LYS A 428 13.28 13.82 19.77
N ALA A 429 13.00 15.11 19.88
CA ALA A 429 13.33 16.07 18.82
C ALA A 429 14.85 16.24 18.67
N LEU A 430 15.29 16.32 17.42
CA LEU A 430 16.61 16.80 17.03
C LEU A 430 16.59 18.34 16.96
N THR A 431 17.51 19.02 17.66
CA THR A 431 17.61 20.47 17.67
C THR A 431 19.00 20.89 17.22
N ALA A 432 19.07 21.85 16.30
CA ALA A 432 20.31 22.39 15.78
C ALA A 432 20.24 23.91 15.63
N ASN A 433 21.39 24.58 15.81
CA ASN A 433 21.55 25.98 15.43
C ASN A 433 22.20 26.02 14.04
N MET A 434 21.72 26.91 13.19
CA MET A 434 22.24 27.12 11.82
C MET A 434 22.44 28.61 11.54
N VAL A 435 23.33 28.91 10.62
CA VAL A 435 23.61 30.27 10.15
C VAL A 435 23.40 30.30 8.64
N ILE A 436 22.56 31.22 8.18
CA ILE A 436 22.37 31.52 6.75
C ILE A 436 23.26 32.72 6.44
N ALA A 437 24.22 32.52 5.52
CA ALA A 437 25.30 33.46 5.21
C ALA A 437 24.89 34.57 4.21
#